data_e1f637d962d71d7efe89185fe4f6b4a3
#
_entry.id   e1f637d962d71d7efe89185fe4f6b4a3
#
_cell.length_a   1.000
_cell.length_b   1.000
_cell.length_c   1.000
_cell.angle_alpha   90.00
_cell.angle_beta   90.00
_cell.angle_gamma   90.00
#
_symmetry.space_group_name_H-M   'P 1'
#
loop_
_entity.id
_entity.type
_entity.pdbx_description
1 polymer ?
#
loop_
_entity_poly.entity_id
_entity_poly.type
_entity_poly.pdbx_seq_one_letter_code
_entity_poly.pdbx_strand_id
1 'polypeptide(L)'
;MKRIVFVILFIMGILSCKAPDELTIPDKHLEFKGGTVLYKEAPYTGKVKLKKIPDKDQYEDGYISLKDGRLSGVTEFKNDAAKTHFKFNVKDGKFDGEYTLKYPLIGDFVMNFENGELKELKGKFPNEIKQDLIFDKDGNVNGLIEQGGEQLDFKGGVAEKDTLMVKMFLDKETKQKLITEVYENNKLMAREENILLFTVKDFEEELLPVTGIK
;
A
#
# COMPACT_ATOMS: atom_id res chain seq x y z
N MET A 1 39.62 -4.15 -44.24
CA MET A 1 39.86 -3.62 -42.88
C MET A 1 38.85 -2.60 -42.40
N LYS A 2 38.27 -1.71 -43.23
CA LYS A 2 37.30 -0.68 -42.76
C LYS A 2 35.96 -1.20 -42.21
N ARG A 3 35.50 -2.38 -42.64
CA ARG A 3 34.20 -2.94 -42.17
C ARG A 3 34.24 -3.58 -40.76
N ILE A 4 35.41 -4.04 -40.32
CA ILE A 4 35.58 -4.69 -39.02
C ILE A 4 35.60 -3.61 -37.88
N VAL A 5 36.13 -2.43 -38.17
CA VAL A 5 36.16 -1.32 -37.18
C VAL A 5 34.77 -0.81 -36.88
N PHE A 6 33.83 -0.80 -37.83
CA PHE A 6 32.45 -0.38 -37.63
C PHE A 6 31.65 -1.36 -36.75
N VAL A 7 31.92 -2.65 -36.87
CA VAL A 7 31.25 -3.69 -36.06
C VAL A 7 31.74 -3.62 -34.60
N ILE A 8 33.01 -3.37 -34.37
CA ILE A 8 33.57 -3.23 -33.00
C ILE A 8 33.05 -1.96 -32.31
N LEU A 9 32.90 -0.84 -33.03
CA LEU A 9 32.31 0.39 -32.51
C LEU A 9 30.82 0.22 -32.21
N PHE A 10 30.08 -0.58 -32.99
CA PHE A 10 28.69 -0.88 -32.73
C PHE A 10 28.51 -1.80 -31.51
N ILE A 11 29.41 -2.73 -31.25
CA ILE A 11 29.39 -3.62 -30.08
C ILE A 11 29.80 -2.87 -28.82
N MET A 12 30.71 -1.90 -28.88
CA MET A 12 31.05 -1.05 -27.72
C MET A 12 29.92 -0.06 -27.35
N GLY A 13 29.07 0.32 -28.31
CA GLY A 13 27.89 1.17 -28.04
C GLY A 13 26.76 0.46 -27.29
N ILE A 14 26.79 -0.89 -27.22
CA ILE A 14 25.77 -1.70 -26.52
C ILE A 14 26.20 -2.05 -25.08
N LEU A 15 27.36 -1.62 -24.60
CA LEU A 15 27.67 -1.59 -23.17
C LEU A 15 26.88 -0.44 -22.52
N SER A 16 25.54 -0.53 -22.65
CA SER A 16 24.62 0.24 -21.85
C SER A 16 25.02 0.03 -20.38
N CYS A 17 25.54 1.06 -19.72
CA CYS A 17 25.76 1.03 -18.29
C CYS A 17 24.45 0.66 -17.63
N LYS A 18 24.28 -0.61 -17.29
CA LYS A 18 23.10 -1.09 -16.56
C LYS A 18 22.98 -0.21 -15.32
N ALA A 19 21.78 0.31 -15.07
CA ALA A 19 21.52 1.03 -13.84
C ALA A 19 21.87 0.14 -12.65
N PRO A 20 22.40 0.66 -11.55
CA PRO A 20 22.64 -0.12 -10.34
C PRO A 20 21.33 -0.77 -9.87
N ASP A 21 21.42 -2.01 -9.36
CA ASP A 21 20.26 -2.71 -8.83
C ASP A 21 19.73 -2.04 -7.52
N GLU A 22 20.58 -1.23 -6.87
CA GLU A 22 20.22 -0.47 -5.67
C GLU A 22 20.86 0.94 -5.71
N LEU A 23 20.05 1.94 -5.40
CA LEU A 23 20.44 3.35 -5.24
C LEU A 23 20.11 3.81 -3.82
N THR A 24 20.78 4.87 -3.38
CA THR A 24 20.49 5.51 -2.08
C THR A 24 20.25 6.99 -2.29
N ILE A 25 19.16 7.52 -1.76
CA ILE A 25 18.86 8.96 -1.82
C ILE A 25 19.71 9.71 -0.78
N PRO A 26 20.21 10.91 -1.14
CA PRO A 26 19.99 11.61 -2.41
C PRO A 26 20.90 11.07 -3.53
N ASP A 27 20.35 10.91 -4.72
CA ASP A 27 21.10 10.62 -5.94
C ASP A 27 20.76 11.67 -7.01
N LYS A 28 21.79 12.30 -7.59
CA LYS A 28 21.63 13.39 -8.55
C LYS A 28 21.08 12.96 -9.93
N HIS A 29 21.09 11.67 -10.19
CA HIS A 29 20.64 11.10 -11.45
C HIS A 29 19.25 10.46 -11.35
N LEU A 30 18.66 10.48 -10.14
CA LEU A 30 17.34 9.93 -9.88
C LEU A 30 16.31 11.07 -9.88
N GLU A 31 15.32 10.97 -10.75
CA GLU A 31 14.27 11.97 -10.95
C GLU A 31 12.89 11.33 -10.89
N PHE A 32 11.89 12.07 -10.37
CA PHE A 32 10.48 11.70 -10.48
C PHE A 32 9.79 12.64 -11.47
N LYS A 33 9.38 12.11 -12.61
CA LYS A 33 8.78 12.90 -13.68
C LYS A 33 7.63 12.17 -14.35
N GLY A 34 6.49 12.82 -14.46
CA GLY A 34 5.32 12.26 -15.13
C GLY A 34 4.81 10.95 -14.49
N GLY A 35 4.91 10.84 -13.16
CA GLY A 35 4.48 9.64 -12.44
C GLY A 35 5.46 8.45 -12.58
N THR A 36 6.70 8.68 -13.00
CA THR A 36 7.70 7.65 -13.27
C THR A 36 9.03 8.04 -12.63
N VAL A 37 9.67 7.10 -11.96
CA VAL A 37 11.03 7.27 -11.45
C VAL A 37 12.03 6.96 -12.54
N LEU A 38 12.88 7.95 -12.85
CA LEU A 38 13.90 7.86 -13.89
C LEU A 38 15.30 7.84 -13.26
N TYR A 39 16.21 7.08 -13.83
CA TYR A 39 17.63 7.14 -13.56
C TYR A 39 18.36 7.45 -14.86
N LYS A 40 19.07 8.62 -14.90
CA LYS A 40 19.70 9.11 -16.13
C LYS A 40 18.72 9.14 -17.32
N GLU A 41 17.56 9.72 -17.10
CA GLU A 41 16.48 9.89 -18.09
C GLU A 41 15.79 8.59 -18.56
N ALA A 42 16.18 7.41 -18.05
CA ALA A 42 15.54 6.12 -18.37
C ALA A 42 14.72 5.60 -17.18
N PRO A 43 13.57 4.92 -17.40
CA PRO A 43 12.80 4.31 -16.33
C PRO A 43 13.66 3.38 -15.47
N TYR A 44 13.63 3.59 -14.15
CA TYR A 44 14.49 2.86 -13.23
C TYR A 44 13.86 1.53 -12.80
N THR A 45 14.68 0.47 -12.81
CA THR A 45 14.32 -0.82 -12.23
C THR A 45 15.36 -1.19 -11.17
N GLY A 46 14.91 -1.39 -9.92
CA GLY A 46 15.78 -1.70 -8.80
C GLY A 46 15.18 -1.22 -7.48
N LYS A 47 16.03 -1.15 -6.44
CA LYS A 47 15.67 -0.63 -5.12
C LYS A 47 16.24 0.77 -4.91
N VAL A 48 15.43 1.63 -4.31
CA VAL A 48 15.88 2.94 -3.83
C VAL A 48 15.79 2.97 -2.32
N LYS A 49 16.94 3.07 -1.64
CA LYS A 49 17.02 3.23 -0.20
C LYS A 49 16.87 4.69 0.19
N LEU A 50 16.08 4.91 1.23
CA LEU A 50 15.86 6.20 1.86
C LEU A 50 16.69 6.26 3.13
N LYS A 51 17.71 7.12 3.20
CA LYS A 51 18.57 7.23 4.40
C LYS A 51 17.95 8.04 5.53
N LYS A 52 17.19 9.02 5.20
CA LYS A 52 16.43 9.88 6.12
C LYS A 52 15.49 10.69 5.23
N ILE A 53 14.20 10.66 5.51
CA ILE A 53 13.29 11.58 4.84
C ILE A 53 13.43 12.90 5.57
N PRO A 54 14.01 13.95 4.96
CA PRO A 54 14.11 15.27 5.57
C PRO A 54 12.70 15.74 5.95
N ASP A 55 12.56 16.35 7.13
CA ASP A 55 11.35 16.99 7.65
C ASP A 55 10.17 16.06 7.98
N LYS A 56 10.39 14.72 8.02
CA LYS A 56 9.36 13.80 8.51
C LYS A 56 9.94 12.91 9.60
N ASP A 57 9.64 13.22 10.84
CA ASP A 57 9.97 12.40 12.02
C ASP A 57 9.34 11.00 12.02
N GLN A 58 8.65 10.64 10.93
CA GLN A 58 7.84 9.43 10.85
C GLN A 58 8.61 8.19 10.38
N TYR A 59 9.63 8.35 9.50
CA TYR A 59 10.38 7.22 8.94
C TYR A 59 11.88 7.52 8.90
N GLU A 60 12.68 6.70 9.56
CA GLU A 60 14.16 6.84 9.61
C GLU A 60 14.87 5.94 8.63
N ASP A 61 14.26 4.83 8.25
CA ASP A 61 14.81 3.82 7.36
C ASP A 61 13.72 3.27 6.45
N GLY A 62 14.09 2.93 5.22
CA GLY A 62 13.15 2.35 4.29
C GLY A 62 13.71 2.18 2.89
N TYR A 63 12.94 1.52 2.07
CA TYR A 63 13.22 1.36 0.65
C TYR A 63 11.93 1.26 -0.16
N ILE A 64 12.03 1.66 -1.41
CA ILE A 64 11.04 1.40 -2.45
C ILE A 64 11.61 0.46 -3.50
N SER A 65 10.79 -0.48 -3.98
CA SER A 65 11.14 -1.33 -5.09
C SER A 65 10.40 -0.88 -6.35
N LEU A 66 11.14 -0.79 -7.45
CA LEU A 66 10.67 -0.24 -8.71
C LEU A 66 10.93 -1.21 -9.86
N LYS A 67 10.01 -1.23 -10.83
CA LYS A 67 10.18 -1.85 -12.14
C LYS A 67 9.67 -0.88 -13.19
N ASP A 68 10.51 -0.58 -14.18
CA ASP A 68 10.18 0.36 -15.25
C ASP A 68 9.68 1.72 -14.72
N GLY A 69 10.28 2.20 -13.60
CA GLY A 69 9.97 3.46 -12.95
C GLY A 69 8.69 3.48 -12.12
N ARG A 70 8.02 2.35 -11.94
CA ARG A 70 6.78 2.20 -11.17
C ARG A 70 6.99 1.31 -9.96
N LEU A 71 6.17 1.48 -8.92
CA LEU A 71 6.20 0.60 -7.75
C LEU A 71 5.97 -0.86 -8.16
N SER A 72 6.88 -1.74 -7.75
CA SER A 72 6.79 -3.17 -8.00
C SER A 72 7.68 -3.94 -7.03
N GLY A 73 7.13 -4.94 -6.35
CA GLY A 73 7.80 -5.63 -5.27
C GLY A 73 7.55 -4.97 -3.92
N VAL A 74 8.37 -5.32 -2.93
CA VAL A 74 8.19 -4.86 -1.55
C VAL A 74 8.67 -3.43 -1.39
N THR A 75 7.84 -2.60 -0.76
CA THR A 75 8.16 -1.27 -0.25
C THR A 75 8.00 -1.29 1.26
N GLU A 76 8.96 -0.72 1.98
CA GLU A 76 8.96 -0.73 3.45
C GLU A 76 9.57 0.56 4.00
N PHE A 77 8.91 1.12 5.03
CA PHE A 77 9.36 2.27 5.80
C PHE A 77 9.14 1.99 7.28
N LYS A 78 10.10 2.34 8.10
CA LYS A 78 10.00 2.18 9.55
C LYS A 78 10.70 3.30 10.30
N ASN A 79 10.19 3.59 11.50
CA ASN A 79 10.84 4.42 12.50
C ASN A 79 10.58 3.78 13.86
N ASP A 80 11.61 3.18 14.44
CA ASP A 80 11.49 2.46 15.71
C ASP A 80 11.22 3.41 16.88
N ALA A 81 11.76 4.64 16.84
CA ALA A 81 11.53 5.65 17.87
C ALA A 81 10.08 6.15 17.87
N ALA A 82 9.51 6.40 16.70
CA ALA A 82 8.12 6.80 16.53
C ALA A 82 7.14 5.63 16.56
N LYS A 83 7.63 4.38 16.61
CA LYS A 83 6.83 3.15 16.52
C LYS A 83 5.94 3.10 15.26
N THR A 84 6.47 3.62 14.16
CA THR A 84 5.77 3.56 12.87
C THR A 84 6.39 2.50 11.98
N HIS A 85 5.52 1.76 11.29
CA HIS A 85 5.93 0.75 10.31
C HIS A 85 4.91 0.70 9.19
N PHE A 86 5.40 0.78 7.97
CA PHE A 86 4.59 0.73 6.77
C PHE A 86 5.27 -0.20 5.77
N LYS A 87 4.57 -1.23 5.35
CA LYS A 87 5.09 -2.23 4.42
C LYS A 87 3.98 -2.72 3.51
N PHE A 88 4.27 -2.86 2.23
CA PHE A 88 3.37 -3.46 1.27
C PHE A 88 4.14 -4.09 0.11
N ASN A 89 3.47 -4.94 -0.64
CA ASN A 89 4.00 -5.52 -1.88
C ASN A 89 3.10 -5.17 -3.06
N VAL A 90 3.73 -4.85 -4.19
CA VAL A 90 3.06 -4.57 -5.46
C VAL A 90 3.47 -5.59 -6.50
N LYS A 91 2.49 -6.20 -7.13
CA LYS A 91 2.65 -7.11 -8.26
C LYS A 91 1.68 -6.71 -9.37
N ASP A 92 2.20 -6.56 -10.58
CA ASP A 92 1.41 -6.19 -11.77
C ASP A 92 0.53 -4.93 -11.55
N GLY A 93 1.08 -3.92 -10.83
CA GLY A 93 0.40 -2.66 -10.53
C GLY A 93 -0.72 -2.76 -9.49
N LYS A 94 -0.79 -3.85 -8.74
CA LYS A 94 -1.79 -4.09 -7.69
C LYS A 94 -1.12 -4.49 -6.38
N PHE A 95 -1.76 -4.20 -5.25
CA PHE A 95 -1.33 -4.79 -3.99
C PHE A 95 -1.49 -6.30 -4.02
N ASP A 96 -0.49 -7.04 -3.52
CA ASP A 96 -0.50 -8.49 -3.50
C ASP A 96 0.28 -9.01 -2.27
N GLY A 97 -0.36 -9.81 -1.43
CA GLY A 97 0.18 -10.28 -0.16
C GLY A 97 -0.05 -9.32 1.00
N GLU A 98 0.84 -9.34 1.98
CA GLU A 98 0.71 -8.61 3.23
C GLU A 98 0.96 -7.09 3.07
N TYR A 99 0.08 -6.32 3.66
CA TYR A 99 0.18 -4.88 3.85
C TYR A 99 0.13 -4.59 5.35
N THR A 100 1.18 -4.02 5.89
CA THR A 100 1.28 -3.63 7.31
C THR A 100 1.27 -2.13 7.45
N LEU A 101 0.42 -1.62 8.33
CA LEU A 101 0.42 -0.23 8.78
C LEU A 101 0.42 -0.20 10.30
N LYS A 102 1.47 0.37 10.89
CA LYS A 102 1.53 0.70 12.31
C LYS A 102 1.76 2.20 12.44
N TYR A 103 0.82 2.86 13.06
CA TYR A 103 0.90 4.30 13.27
C TYR A 103 0.16 4.66 14.57
N PRO A 104 0.84 5.25 15.59
CA PRO A 104 0.28 5.44 16.92
C PRO A 104 -1.06 6.18 16.98
N LEU A 105 -1.33 7.09 16.04
CA LEU A 105 -2.57 7.86 15.98
C LEU A 105 -3.69 7.16 15.19
N ILE A 106 -3.36 6.18 14.33
CA ILE A 106 -4.32 5.47 13.48
C ILE A 106 -4.59 4.08 14.03
N GLY A 107 -3.52 3.39 14.48
CA GLY A 107 -3.57 2.02 14.98
C GLY A 107 -2.57 1.10 14.31
N ASP A 108 -2.70 -0.19 14.62
CA ASP A 108 -1.88 -1.26 14.07
C ASP A 108 -2.77 -2.13 13.18
N PHE A 109 -2.46 -2.19 11.89
CA PHE A 109 -3.23 -2.95 10.91
C PHE A 109 -2.35 -3.88 10.09
N VAL A 110 -2.88 -5.06 9.84
CA VAL A 110 -2.36 -6.01 8.85
C VAL A 110 -3.50 -6.36 7.91
N MET A 111 -3.29 -6.12 6.64
CA MET A 111 -4.21 -6.46 5.57
C MET A 111 -3.56 -7.49 4.65
N ASN A 112 -4.36 -8.37 4.06
CA ASN A 112 -3.88 -9.33 3.08
C ASN A 112 -4.63 -9.15 1.77
N PHE A 113 -3.87 -9.04 0.68
CA PHE A 113 -4.40 -8.79 -0.66
C PHE A 113 -4.09 -9.96 -1.58
N GLU A 114 -5.03 -10.27 -2.46
CA GLU A 114 -4.83 -11.15 -3.61
C GLU A 114 -5.23 -10.42 -4.89
N ASN A 115 -4.27 -10.18 -5.78
CA ASN A 115 -4.49 -9.48 -7.06
C ASN A 115 -5.20 -8.12 -6.93
N GLY A 116 -4.93 -7.36 -5.86
CA GLY A 116 -5.53 -6.07 -5.57
C GLY A 116 -6.85 -6.12 -4.80
N GLU A 117 -7.38 -7.29 -4.50
CA GLU A 117 -8.57 -7.45 -3.68
C GLU A 117 -8.19 -7.69 -2.21
N LEU A 118 -8.81 -6.94 -1.30
CA LEU A 118 -8.67 -7.16 0.14
C LEU A 118 -9.37 -8.46 0.54
N LYS A 119 -8.62 -9.37 1.18
CA LYS A 119 -9.12 -10.67 1.68
C LYS A 119 -9.23 -10.70 3.19
N GLU A 120 -8.30 -10.07 3.89
CA GLU A 120 -8.29 -10.03 5.35
C GLU A 120 -7.90 -8.64 5.86
N LEU A 121 -8.47 -8.23 6.98
CA LEU A 121 -8.12 -7.06 7.75
C LEU A 121 -8.07 -7.42 9.22
N LYS A 122 -6.88 -7.37 9.81
CA LYS A 122 -6.68 -7.47 11.26
C LYS A 122 -6.14 -6.16 11.77
N GLY A 123 -6.75 -5.64 12.84
CA GLY A 123 -6.31 -4.36 13.34
C GLY A 123 -6.73 -4.03 14.75
N LYS A 124 -6.02 -3.07 15.33
CA LYS A 124 -6.33 -2.47 16.61
C LYS A 124 -6.22 -0.96 16.50
N PHE A 125 -7.31 -0.27 16.75
CA PHE A 125 -7.36 1.19 16.85
C PHE A 125 -6.91 1.68 18.23
N PRO A 126 -6.50 2.96 18.36
CA PRO A 126 -6.11 3.55 19.65
C PRO A 126 -7.21 3.53 20.71
N ASN A 127 -8.49 3.53 20.30
CA ASN A 127 -9.68 3.44 21.18
C ASN A 127 -10.06 2.00 21.56
N GLU A 128 -9.10 1.06 21.45
CA GLU A 128 -9.24 -0.36 21.79
C GLU A 128 -10.23 -1.15 20.93
N ILE A 129 -10.70 -0.61 19.81
CA ILE A 129 -11.45 -1.40 18.84
C ILE A 129 -10.47 -2.38 18.18
N LYS A 130 -10.80 -3.66 18.25
CA LYS A 130 -10.08 -4.75 17.56
C LYS A 130 -10.95 -5.27 16.43
N GLN A 131 -10.32 -5.58 15.32
CA GLN A 131 -10.96 -6.14 14.14
C GLN A 131 -10.21 -7.36 13.64
N ASP A 132 -10.93 -8.44 13.35
CA ASP A 132 -10.43 -9.63 12.66
C ASP A 132 -11.48 -10.00 11.60
N LEU A 133 -11.30 -9.50 10.39
CA LEU A 133 -12.29 -9.53 9.33
C LEU A 133 -11.75 -10.25 8.10
N ILE A 134 -12.59 -11.08 7.49
CA ILE A 134 -12.37 -11.76 6.23
C ILE A 134 -13.43 -11.29 5.24
N PHE A 135 -13.01 -11.01 4.01
CA PHE A 135 -13.89 -10.57 2.93
C PHE A 135 -14.14 -11.73 1.96
N ASP A 136 -15.41 -12.06 1.73
CA ASP A 136 -15.78 -13.06 0.75
C ASP A 136 -15.63 -12.52 -0.70
N LYS A 137 -15.88 -13.38 -1.69
CA LYS A 137 -15.80 -13.01 -3.12
C LYS A 137 -16.73 -11.86 -3.53
N ASP A 138 -17.83 -11.70 -2.81
CA ASP A 138 -18.83 -10.66 -3.05
C ASP A 138 -18.51 -9.36 -2.27
N GLY A 139 -17.47 -9.40 -1.42
CA GLY A 139 -17.01 -8.32 -0.58
C GLY A 139 -17.73 -8.20 0.76
N ASN A 140 -18.57 -9.18 1.13
CA ASN A 140 -19.21 -9.16 2.43
C ASN A 140 -18.22 -9.55 3.53
N VAL A 141 -18.37 -8.93 4.70
CA VAL A 141 -17.51 -9.14 5.86
C VAL A 141 -17.96 -10.39 6.63
N ASN A 142 -16.98 -11.20 7.03
CA ASN A 142 -17.12 -12.25 8.02
C ASN A 142 -16.07 -12.02 9.11
N GLY A 143 -16.38 -12.31 10.37
CA GLY A 143 -15.43 -12.17 11.48
C GLY A 143 -15.91 -11.26 12.59
N LEU A 144 -14.97 -10.74 13.38
CA LEU A 144 -15.26 -10.16 14.68
C LEU A 144 -14.78 -8.72 14.79
N ILE A 145 -15.63 -7.86 15.37
CA ILE A 145 -15.24 -6.55 15.90
C ILE A 145 -15.49 -6.56 17.42
N GLU A 146 -14.47 -6.18 18.19
CA GLU A 146 -14.52 -6.10 19.63
C GLU A 146 -14.25 -4.65 20.07
N GLN A 147 -15.09 -4.13 20.97
CA GLN A 147 -14.91 -2.82 21.61
C GLN A 147 -15.45 -2.85 23.03
N GLY A 148 -14.63 -2.47 24.01
CA GLY A 148 -15.07 -2.35 25.42
C GLY A 148 -15.61 -3.65 26.03
N GLY A 149 -15.18 -4.83 25.53
CA GLY A 149 -15.68 -6.14 25.95
C GLY A 149 -16.95 -6.59 25.22
N GLU A 150 -17.53 -5.76 24.37
CA GLU A 150 -18.63 -6.12 23.50
C GLU A 150 -18.13 -6.63 22.15
N GLN A 151 -18.85 -7.57 21.55
CA GLN A 151 -18.46 -8.19 20.29
C GLN A 151 -19.61 -8.16 19.28
N LEU A 152 -19.26 -7.86 18.03
CA LEU A 152 -20.12 -8.01 16.87
C LEU A 152 -19.52 -9.10 15.95
N ASP A 153 -20.24 -10.21 15.79
CA ASP A 153 -19.86 -11.33 14.92
C ASP A 153 -20.57 -11.21 13.58
N PHE A 154 -19.81 -10.93 12.53
CA PHE A 154 -20.32 -10.78 11.17
C PHE A 154 -20.33 -12.10 10.42
N LYS A 155 -21.47 -12.40 9.77
CA LYS A 155 -21.64 -13.55 8.87
C LYS A 155 -22.33 -13.09 7.59
N GLY A 156 -21.65 -13.25 6.46
CA GLY A 156 -22.17 -12.81 5.16
C GLY A 156 -22.47 -11.30 5.11
N GLY A 157 -21.66 -10.50 5.81
CA GLY A 157 -21.81 -9.05 5.89
C GLY A 157 -22.80 -8.53 6.91
N VAL A 158 -23.38 -9.38 7.77
CA VAL A 158 -24.41 -8.98 8.74
C VAL A 158 -24.03 -9.42 10.14
N ALA A 159 -24.15 -8.51 11.10
CA ALA A 159 -24.13 -8.78 12.53
C ALA A 159 -25.42 -8.25 13.16
N GLU A 160 -26.01 -9.03 14.06
CA GLU A 160 -27.25 -8.69 14.76
C GLU A 160 -27.04 -8.74 16.28
N LYS A 161 -27.56 -7.74 16.97
CA LYS A 161 -27.58 -7.68 18.42
C LYS A 161 -28.84 -6.95 18.92
N ASP A 162 -29.72 -7.68 19.61
CA ASP A 162 -31.02 -7.16 20.09
C ASP A 162 -31.88 -6.62 18.92
N THR A 163 -32.16 -5.30 18.94
CA THR A 163 -32.92 -4.60 17.88
C THR A 163 -32.05 -4.01 16.79
N LEU A 164 -30.71 -4.11 16.95
CA LEU A 164 -29.74 -3.54 16.02
C LEU A 164 -29.26 -4.59 15.02
N MET A 165 -29.18 -4.19 13.76
CA MET A 165 -28.54 -4.94 12.69
C MET A 165 -27.48 -4.05 12.04
N VAL A 166 -26.26 -4.54 11.95
CA VAL A 166 -25.14 -3.85 11.25
C VAL A 166 -24.82 -4.63 10.01
N LYS A 167 -24.79 -3.95 8.86
CA LYS A 167 -24.28 -4.51 7.61
C LYS A 167 -22.93 -3.90 7.30
N MET A 168 -21.99 -4.73 6.88
CA MET A 168 -20.64 -4.30 6.53
C MET A 168 -20.16 -5.04 5.28
N PHE A 169 -19.74 -4.28 4.26
CA PHE A 169 -19.32 -4.85 2.99
C PHE A 169 -18.43 -3.88 2.23
N LEU A 170 -17.59 -4.40 1.34
CA LEU A 170 -16.83 -3.58 0.40
C LEU A 170 -17.75 -3.05 -0.69
N ASP A 171 -17.54 -1.80 -1.10
CA ASP A 171 -18.21 -1.23 -2.27
C ASP A 171 -18.03 -2.14 -3.49
N LYS A 172 -19.13 -2.42 -4.17
CA LYS A 172 -19.16 -3.44 -5.25
C LYS A 172 -18.40 -3.02 -6.50
N GLU A 173 -18.33 -1.73 -6.75
CA GLU A 173 -17.72 -1.18 -7.97
C GLU A 173 -16.22 -1.01 -7.79
N THR A 174 -15.82 -0.35 -6.71
CA THR A 174 -14.42 0.04 -6.51
C THR A 174 -13.63 -0.94 -5.65
N LYS A 175 -14.31 -1.69 -4.74
CA LYS A 175 -13.67 -2.53 -3.70
C LYS A 175 -12.71 -1.76 -2.78
N GLN A 176 -12.77 -0.43 -2.80
CA GLN A 176 -11.85 0.45 -2.07
C GLN A 176 -12.46 1.07 -0.81
N LYS A 177 -13.78 1.02 -0.71
CA LYS A 177 -14.53 1.57 0.41
C LYS A 177 -15.17 0.46 1.23
N LEU A 178 -15.06 0.56 2.54
CA LEU A 178 -15.87 -0.22 3.47
C LEU A 178 -17.15 0.56 3.76
N ILE A 179 -18.27 -0.04 3.43
CA ILE A 179 -19.60 0.51 3.70
C ILE A 179 -20.13 -0.15 4.97
N THR A 180 -20.54 0.68 5.91
CA THR A 180 -21.21 0.25 7.15
C THR A 180 -22.60 0.85 7.21
N GLU A 181 -23.60 0.04 7.34
CA GLU A 181 -25.00 0.44 7.51
C GLU A 181 -25.53 -0.07 8.85
N VAL A 182 -26.16 0.81 9.62
CA VAL A 182 -26.75 0.48 10.92
C VAL A 182 -28.26 0.61 10.81
N TYR A 183 -28.96 -0.45 11.20
CA TYR A 183 -30.41 -0.52 11.22
C TYR A 183 -30.92 -0.75 12.64
N GLU A 184 -32.02 -0.08 13.01
CA GLU A 184 -32.77 -0.34 14.21
C GLU A 184 -34.23 -0.66 13.83
N ASN A 185 -34.76 -1.80 14.30
CA ASN A 185 -36.10 -2.27 13.93
C ASN A 185 -36.35 -2.25 12.40
N ASN A 186 -35.36 -2.70 11.63
CA ASN A 186 -35.35 -2.71 10.16
C ASN A 186 -35.35 -1.33 9.46
N LYS A 187 -35.18 -0.24 10.22
CA LYS A 187 -35.06 1.11 9.67
C LYS A 187 -33.60 1.51 9.61
N LEU A 188 -33.12 1.98 8.44
CA LEU A 188 -31.77 2.50 8.30
C LEU A 188 -31.60 3.76 9.16
N MET A 189 -30.65 3.71 10.11
CA MET A 189 -30.32 4.79 11.04
C MET A 189 -29.08 5.55 10.62
N ALA A 190 -28.07 4.83 10.12
CA ALA A 190 -26.81 5.42 9.69
C ALA A 190 -26.21 4.63 8.51
N ARG A 191 -25.50 5.33 7.64
CA ARG A 191 -24.64 4.76 6.61
C ARG A 191 -23.36 5.55 6.56
N GLU A 192 -22.24 4.83 6.65
CA GLU A 192 -20.90 5.38 6.58
C GLU A 192 -20.12 4.72 5.45
N GLU A 193 -19.31 5.51 4.77
CA GLU A 193 -18.40 5.05 3.74
C GLU A 193 -16.97 5.44 4.15
N ASN A 194 -16.17 4.46 4.49
CA ASN A 194 -14.78 4.66 4.85
C ASN A 194 -13.87 4.22 3.71
N ILE A 195 -13.02 5.12 3.23
CA ILE A 195 -11.96 4.75 2.27
C ILE A 195 -10.97 3.90 3.04
N LEU A 196 -10.89 2.61 2.71
CA LEU A 196 -9.93 1.69 3.33
C LEU A 196 -8.62 1.65 2.58
N LEU A 197 -8.65 1.91 1.29
CA LEU A 197 -7.54 1.59 0.42
C LEU A 197 -7.26 2.72 -0.55
N PHE A 198 -6.03 3.16 -0.53
CA PHE A 198 -5.45 3.89 -1.64
C PHE A 198 -5.12 2.89 -2.76
N THR A 199 -5.19 3.31 -4.01
CA THR A 199 -4.66 2.50 -5.11
C THR A 199 -3.14 2.60 -5.13
N VAL A 200 -2.47 1.65 -5.79
CA VAL A 200 -1.02 1.76 -6.03
C VAL A 200 -0.67 3.07 -6.73
N LYS A 201 -1.53 3.54 -7.63
CA LYS A 201 -1.38 4.81 -8.31
C LYS A 201 -1.41 6.01 -7.36
N ASP A 202 -2.34 6.02 -6.40
CA ASP A 202 -2.41 7.08 -5.39
C ASP A 202 -1.13 7.11 -4.55
N PHE A 203 -0.59 5.93 -4.18
CA PHE A 203 0.70 5.82 -3.51
C PHE A 203 1.86 6.34 -4.35
N GLU A 204 1.87 6.06 -5.65
CA GLU A 204 2.89 6.60 -6.54
C GLU A 204 2.81 8.12 -6.61
N GLU A 205 1.62 8.68 -6.71
CA GLU A 205 1.41 10.13 -6.81
C GLU A 205 1.71 10.87 -5.49
N GLU A 206 1.42 10.28 -4.34
CA GLU A 206 1.58 10.92 -3.03
C GLU A 206 2.92 10.58 -2.36
N LEU A 207 3.35 9.30 -2.43
CA LEU A 207 4.53 8.84 -1.72
C LEU A 207 5.83 9.17 -2.46
N LEU A 208 5.91 8.93 -3.77
CA LEU A 208 7.15 9.09 -4.52
C LEU A 208 7.69 10.54 -4.47
N PRO A 209 6.88 11.60 -4.59
CA PRO A 209 7.37 12.98 -4.48
C PRO A 209 7.98 13.32 -3.13
N VAL A 210 7.53 12.66 -2.05
CA VAL A 210 8.01 12.94 -0.69
C VAL A 210 9.21 12.10 -0.26
N THR A 211 9.65 11.16 -1.10
CA THR A 211 10.83 10.32 -0.84
C THR A 211 12.16 11.07 -0.99
N GLY A 212 12.14 12.30 -1.52
CA GLY A 212 13.35 13.07 -1.84
C GLY A 212 13.97 12.71 -3.20
N ILE A 213 13.28 11.93 -4.02
CA ILE A 213 13.55 11.80 -5.46
C ILE A 213 13.12 13.13 -6.11
N LYS A 214 14.06 13.82 -6.76
CA LYS A 214 13.82 15.14 -7.35
C LYS A 214 13.03 15.09 -8.64
#